data_771bb94a16be2a850e8910730f5aebb1
#
_entry.id   771bb94a16be2a850e8910730f5aebb1
#
_cell.length_a   1.000
_cell.length_b   1.000
_cell.length_c   1.000
_cell.angle_alpha   90.00
_cell.angle_beta   90.00
_cell.angle_gamma   90.00
#
_symmetry.space_group_name_H-M   'P 1'
#
loop_
_entity.id
_entity.type
_entity.pdbx_description
1 polymer ?
#
loop_
_entity_poly.entity_id
_entity_poly.type
_entity_poly.pdbx_seq_one_letter_code
_entity_poly.pdbx_strand_id
1 'polypeptide(L)'
;MKYAIIAAGEGSRLAEEGVAEPKPLVRLGSECLIDRLLRIFTANGASEIAVICNEQSPQVRHHLEDVVRNGLDGRAIPLRLVVKTTPSSMHSLYELSGLLVGEPFVLTTVDTIFRESEFTRYVETFTRMMTAAGSGASLDGLMGVTDYVDDEKPLYVEVGDGWQIRGFHDTPDYLSAAETKSNQPFVSAGIYGLSPHSLDTLSRCMERGEHRMRNFQRALVADGFRLDAWLFSKVLDIDHASDIEKAEDFLKTEDFESAVHI
;
A
#
# COMPACT_ATOMS: atom_id res chain seq x y z
N MET A 1 -4.63 -6.01 14.14
CA MET A 1 -3.61 -5.92 13.06
C MET A 1 -3.24 -4.47 12.87
N LYS A 2 -1.98 -4.17 12.61
CA LYS A 2 -1.48 -2.82 12.37
C LYS A 2 -1.59 -2.41 10.90
N TYR A 3 -1.66 -1.12 10.65
CA TYR A 3 -1.61 -0.55 9.30
C TYR A 3 -0.54 0.53 9.22
N ALA A 4 0.02 0.72 8.03
CA ALA A 4 1.03 1.74 7.78
C ALA A 4 0.69 2.53 6.51
N ILE A 5 0.82 3.85 6.57
CA ILE A 5 0.62 4.75 5.42
C ILE A 5 1.89 5.57 5.21
N ILE A 6 2.46 5.46 4.02
CA ILE A 6 3.56 6.32 3.59
C ILE A 6 2.98 7.55 2.90
N ALA A 7 3.06 8.69 3.56
CA ALA A 7 2.56 9.98 3.09
C ALA A 7 3.67 11.06 3.07
N ALA A 8 4.95 10.63 3.00
CA ALA A 8 6.12 11.53 3.05
C ALA A 8 6.65 11.93 1.67
N GLY A 9 5.98 11.55 0.58
CA GLY A 9 6.33 11.97 -0.78
C GLY A 9 6.12 13.47 -0.99
N GLU A 10 6.95 14.07 -1.86
CA GLU A 10 6.90 15.52 -2.14
C GLU A 10 5.69 15.93 -2.99
N GLY A 11 5.14 15.01 -3.82
CA GLY A 11 4.02 15.32 -4.71
C GLY A 11 4.35 16.38 -5.77
N SER A 12 5.61 16.47 -6.18
CA SER A 12 6.12 17.56 -7.05
C SER A 12 5.40 17.64 -8.39
N ARG A 13 5.05 16.50 -9.01
CA ARG A 13 4.34 16.47 -10.30
C ARG A 13 2.96 17.15 -10.20
N LEU A 14 2.18 16.82 -9.18
CA LEU A 14 0.87 17.44 -8.93
C LEU A 14 1.00 18.95 -8.74
N ALA A 15 2.00 19.40 -7.98
CA ALA A 15 2.26 20.82 -7.76
C ALA A 15 2.69 21.54 -9.07
N GLU A 16 3.51 20.92 -9.91
CA GLU A 16 3.90 21.42 -11.22
C GLU A 16 2.70 21.54 -12.18
N GLU A 17 1.71 20.68 -12.06
CA GLU A 17 0.46 20.71 -12.83
C GLU A 17 -0.63 21.62 -12.23
N GLY A 18 -0.31 22.36 -11.16
CA GLY A 18 -1.17 23.41 -10.60
C GLY A 18 -2.11 22.91 -9.49
N VAL A 19 -1.94 21.70 -8.98
CA VAL A 19 -2.66 21.24 -7.80
C VAL A 19 -2.07 21.91 -6.56
N ALA A 20 -2.87 22.71 -5.87
CA ALA A 20 -2.41 23.55 -4.77
C ALA A 20 -2.19 22.77 -3.46
N GLU A 21 -2.97 21.72 -3.25
CA GLU A 21 -2.92 20.91 -2.06
C GLU A 21 -1.75 19.91 -2.09
N PRO A 22 -1.05 19.68 -0.96
CA PRO A 22 -0.11 18.56 -0.86
C PRO A 22 -0.82 17.22 -1.11
N LYS A 23 -0.15 16.29 -1.78
CA LYS A 23 -0.72 15.01 -2.22
C LYS A 23 -1.63 14.33 -1.17
N PRO A 24 -1.26 14.18 0.13
CA PRO A 24 -2.14 13.55 1.10
C PRO A 24 -3.48 14.26 1.34
N LEU A 25 -3.56 15.56 1.04
CA LEU A 25 -4.76 16.39 1.21
C LEU A 25 -5.53 16.60 -0.10
N VAL A 26 -5.06 16.07 -1.22
CA VAL A 26 -5.81 16.05 -2.48
C VAL A 26 -7.13 15.32 -2.27
N ARG A 27 -8.21 15.90 -2.79
CA ARG A 27 -9.56 15.38 -2.58
C ARG A 27 -10.01 14.50 -3.74
N LEU A 28 -10.71 13.42 -3.37
CA LEU A 28 -11.55 12.63 -4.26
C LEU A 28 -12.98 12.80 -3.77
N GLY A 29 -13.79 13.56 -4.50
CA GLY A 29 -15.12 13.94 -4.05
C GLY A 29 -15.10 14.74 -2.74
N SER A 30 -15.72 14.21 -1.69
CA SER A 30 -15.83 14.89 -0.37
C SER A 30 -14.68 14.58 0.59
N GLU A 31 -13.82 13.60 0.33
CA GLU A 31 -12.81 13.08 1.25
C GLU A 31 -11.39 13.28 0.69
N CYS A 32 -10.39 13.59 1.52
CA CYS A 32 -9.01 13.63 1.05
C CYS A 32 -8.34 12.24 1.13
N LEU A 33 -7.24 12.06 0.39
CA LEU A 33 -6.58 10.76 0.25
C LEU A 33 -6.21 10.13 1.59
N ILE A 34 -5.67 10.93 2.51
CA ILE A 34 -5.24 10.41 3.81
C ILE A 34 -6.44 10.02 4.69
N ASP A 35 -7.51 10.83 4.71
CA ASP A 35 -8.71 10.56 5.50
C ASP A 35 -9.42 9.30 5.00
N ARG A 36 -9.46 9.12 3.67
CA ARG A 36 -9.98 7.90 3.04
C ARG A 36 -9.28 6.65 3.57
N LEU A 37 -7.95 6.62 3.59
CA LEU A 37 -7.20 5.48 4.11
C LEU A 37 -7.40 5.28 5.62
N LEU A 38 -7.40 6.36 6.40
CA LEU A 38 -7.66 6.28 7.84
C LEU A 38 -9.03 5.68 8.15
N ARG A 39 -10.06 6.10 7.42
CA ARG A 39 -11.42 5.57 7.53
C ARG A 39 -11.48 4.10 7.14
N ILE A 40 -10.93 3.73 5.98
CA ILE A 40 -10.92 2.35 5.47
C ILE A 40 -10.18 1.42 6.45
N PHE A 41 -9.01 1.80 6.93
CA PHE A 41 -8.23 0.98 7.85
C PHE A 41 -8.93 0.82 9.20
N THR A 42 -9.54 1.88 9.70
CA THR A 42 -10.36 1.82 10.93
C THR A 42 -11.55 0.88 10.75
N ALA A 43 -12.25 0.96 9.62
CA ALA A 43 -13.36 0.06 9.30
C ALA A 43 -12.92 -1.42 9.17
N ASN A 44 -11.66 -1.66 8.78
CA ASN A 44 -11.05 -2.99 8.70
C ASN A 44 -10.32 -3.41 9.99
N GLY A 45 -10.70 -2.86 11.13
CA GLY A 45 -10.26 -3.32 12.45
C GLY A 45 -8.82 -3.00 12.80
N ALA A 46 -8.33 -1.81 12.41
CA ALA A 46 -6.99 -1.36 12.79
C ALA A 46 -6.80 -1.32 14.30
N SER A 47 -5.81 -2.06 14.82
CA SER A 47 -5.33 -1.91 16.20
C SER A 47 -4.48 -0.65 16.37
N GLU A 48 -3.73 -0.29 15.34
CA GLU A 48 -2.92 0.92 15.23
C GLU A 48 -2.71 1.28 13.75
N ILE A 49 -2.72 2.57 13.43
CA ILE A 49 -2.38 3.09 12.10
C ILE A 49 -1.16 3.98 12.23
N ALA A 50 -0.01 3.52 11.73
CA ALA A 50 1.23 4.28 11.70
C ALA A 50 1.29 5.10 10.39
N VAL A 51 1.40 6.42 10.51
CA VAL A 51 1.50 7.33 9.35
C VAL A 51 2.80 8.10 9.43
N ILE A 52 3.53 8.16 8.31
CA ILE A 52 4.66 9.07 8.16
C ILE A 52 4.31 10.17 7.16
N CYS A 53 4.50 11.44 7.56
CA CYS A 53 4.38 12.59 6.68
C CYS A 53 5.69 13.38 6.60
N ASN A 54 5.83 14.19 5.54
CA ASN A 54 7.01 14.99 5.30
C ASN A 54 7.04 16.22 6.23
N GLU A 55 8.20 16.51 6.84
CA GLU A 55 8.43 17.72 7.65
C GLU A 55 8.18 19.02 6.87
N GLN A 56 8.41 18.99 5.56
CA GLN A 56 8.21 20.14 4.67
C GLN A 56 6.73 20.38 4.29
N SER A 57 5.80 19.55 4.78
CA SER A 57 4.37 19.68 4.53
C SER A 57 3.60 20.01 5.81
N PRO A 58 3.69 21.26 6.32
CA PRO A 58 3.07 21.65 7.61
C PRO A 58 1.55 21.50 7.60
N GLN A 59 0.89 21.65 6.45
CA GLN A 59 -0.56 21.46 6.30
C GLN A 59 -0.96 20.01 6.58
N VAL A 60 -0.23 19.04 6.03
CA VAL A 60 -0.46 17.60 6.27
C VAL A 60 -0.22 17.26 7.73
N ARG A 61 0.86 17.76 8.28
CA ARG A 61 1.18 17.57 9.70
C ARG A 61 0.07 18.11 10.61
N HIS A 62 -0.36 19.35 10.40
CA HIS A 62 -1.42 19.97 11.24
C HIS A 62 -2.74 19.19 11.12
N HIS A 63 -3.11 18.75 9.90
CA HIS A 63 -4.29 17.93 9.69
C HIS A 63 -4.22 16.62 10.48
N LEU A 64 -3.11 15.88 10.38
CA LEU A 64 -2.93 14.62 11.10
C LEU A 64 -2.83 14.81 12.62
N GLU A 65 -2.19 15.88 13.11
CA GLU A 65 -2.19 16.24 14.52
C GLU A 65 -3.60 16.57 15.05
N ASP A 66 -4.45 17.14 14.19
CA ASP A 66 -5.87 17.38 14.52
C ASP A 66 -6.65 16.07 14.60
N VAL A 67 -6.45 15.16 13.64
CA VAL A 67 -7.04 13.82 13.68
C VAL A 67 -6.63 13.04 14.94
N VAL A 68 -5.36 13.14 15.37
CA VAL A 68 -4.90 12.53 16.63
C VAL A 68 -5.65 13.07 17.84
N ARG A 69 -5.93 14.38 17.87
CA ARG A 69 -6.59 15.05 19.01
C ARG A 69 -8.10 14.88 19.02
N ASN A 70 -8.73 15.03 17.87
CA ASN A 70 -10.17 15.20 17.74
C ASN A 70 -10.86 14.03 17.04
N GLY A 71 -10.07 13.10 16.46
CA GLY A 71 -10.57 12.01 15.60
C GLY A 71 -10.92 12.50 14.20
N LEU A 72 -11.39 11.58 13.38
CA LEU A 72 -11.90 11.85 12.05
C LEU A 72 -13.43 11.79 12.09
N ASP A 73 -14.09 12.89 11.73
CA ASP A 73 -15.55 13.04 11.84
C ASP A 73 -16.11 12.68 13.22
N GLY A 74 -15.38 13.05 14.28
CA GLY A 74 -15.75 12.77 15.67
C GLY A 74 -15.52 11.32 16.13
N ARG A 75 -14.92 10.48 15.30
CA ARG A 75 -14.55 9.09 15.64
C ARG A 75 -13.07 9.02 15.98
N ALA A 76 -12.73 8.43 17.12
CA ALA A 76 -11.34 8.20 17.48
C ALA A 76 -10.64 7.28 16.45
N ILE A 77 -9.46 7.70 16.01
CA ILE A 77 -8.60 6.94 15.11
C ILE A 77 -7.36 6.48 15.90
N PRO A 78 -6.98 5.21 15.86
CA PRO A 78 -5.79 4.69 16.55
C PRO A 78 -4.51 5.11 15.80
N LEU A 79 -4.30 6.41 15.60
CA LEU A 79 -3.26 6.99 14.76
C LEU A 79 -1.96 7.24 15.55
N ARG A 80 -0.84 6.82 14.97
CA ARG A 80 0.53 7.14 15.40
C ARG A 80 1.22 7.91 14.29
N LEU A 81 1.58 9.15 14.54
CA LEU A 81 2.18 10.05 13.57
C LEU A 81 3.70 10.10 13.72
N VAL A 82 4.41 9.91 12.61
CA VAL A 82 5.84 10.21 12.45
C VAL A 82 5.97 11.38 11.46
N VAL A 83 6.72 12.41 11.83
CA VAL A 83 6.98 13.56 10.96
C VAL A 83 8.45 13.54 10.62
N LYS A 84 8.79 13.18 9.38
CA LYS A 84 10.17 13.07 8.91
C LYS A 84 10.26 13.12 7.39
N THR A 85 11.20 13.89 6.88
CA THR A 85 11.59 13.85 5.45
C THR A 85 12.51 12.66 5.22
N THR A 86 12.19 11.83 4.24
CA THR A 86 12.93 10.62 3.92
C THR A 86 13.29 10.55 2.43
N PRO A 87 14.42 9.92 2.06
CA PRO A 87 14.86 9.86 0.67
C PRO A 87 13.98 8.99 -0.25
N SER A 88 13.17 8.07 0.33
CA SER A 88 12.31 7.17 -0.45
C SER A 88 11.25 6.51 0.43
N SER A 89 10.28 5.84 -0.21
CA SER A 89 9.24 5.05 0.48
C SER A 89 9.82 3.92 1.35
N MET A 90 10.93 3.30 0.95
CA MET A 90 11.60 2.28 1.77
C MET A 90 12.17 2.88 3.06
N HIS A 91 12.78 4.07 2.99
CA HIS A 91 13.24 4.78 4.18
C HIS A 91 12.08 5.21 5.07
N SER A 92 10.96 5.63 4.47
CA SER A 92 9.72 5.92 5.22
C SER A 92 9.21 4.69 5.99
N LEU A 93 9.19 3.53 5.36
CA LEU A 93 8.83 2.27 6.04
C LEU A 93 9.82 1.95 7.18
N TYR A 94 11.11 2.18 6.98
CA TYR A 94 12.10 1.96 8.02
C TYR A 94 11.88 2.86 9.25
N GLU A 95 11.50 4.13 9.05
CA GLU A 95 11.13 5.03 10.15
C GLU A 95 9.87 4.57 10.90
N LEU A 96 8.94 3.91 10.21
CA LEU A 96 7.74 3.33 10.83
C LEU A 96 8.00 1.97 11.50
N SER A 97 9.11 1.30 11.21
CA SER A 97 9.34 -0.10 11.57
C SER A 97 9.18 -0.39 13.07
N GLY A 98 9.65 0.54 13.92
CA GLY A 98 9.51 0.41 15.38
C GLY A 98 8.06 0.40 15.88
N LEU A 99 7.12 0.97 15.12
CA LEU A 99 5.68 0.92 15.41
C LEU A 99 5.01 -0.35 14.87
N LEU A 100 5.65 -1.05 13.92
CA LEU A 100 5.07 -2.21 13.22
C LEU A 100 5.50 -3.56 13.80
N VAL A 101 6.40 -3.58 14.81
CA VAL A 101 6.85 -4.81 15.46
C VAL A 101 5.70 -5.54 16.16
N GLY A 102 5.83 -6.87 16.24
CA GLY A 102 4.98 -7.72 17.09
C GLY A 102 3.66 -8.19 16.49
N GLU A 103 3.14 -7.52 15.47
CA GLU A 103 1.91 -7.91 14.78
C GLU A 103 2.08 -7.88 13.26
N PRO A 104 1.36 -8.72 12.50
CA PRO A 104 1.23 -8.53 11.04
C PRO A 104 0.68 -7.14 10.72
N PHE A 105 1.12 -6.59 9.61
CA PHE A 105 0.69 -5.26 9.20
C PHE A 105 0.39 -5.17 7.69
N VAL A 106 -0.46 -4.23 7.33
CA VAL A 106 -0.72 -3.85 5.94
C VAL A 106 -0.13 -2.47 5.69
N LEU A 107 0.69 -2.36 4.66
CA LEU A 107 1.33 -1.12 4.21
C LEU A 107 0.78 -0.69 2.87
N THR A 108 0.56 0.62 2.69
CA THR A 108 0.34 1.25 1.38
C THR A 108 0.90 2.67 1.35
N THR A 109 0.99 3.25 0.16
CA THR A 109 1.24 4.67 -0.03
C THR A 109 -0.08 5.45 -0.02
N VAL A 110 -0.02 6.74 0.27
CA VAL A 110 -1.23 7.57 0.46
C VAL A 110 -2.04 7.77 -0.82
N ASP A 111 -1.41 7.62 -1.97
CA ASP A 111 -1.93 7.83 -3.32
C ASP A 111 -2.53 6.59 -3.97
N THR A 112 -2.45 5.44 -3.31
CA THR A 112 -2.96 4.17 -3.83
C THR A 112 -4.48 4.11 -3.72
N ILE A 113 -5.16 4.02 -4.85
CA ILE A 113 -6.63 3.99 -4.96
C ILE A 113 -7.09 2.60 -5.37
N PHE A 114 -7.96 2.02 -4.57
CA PHE A 114 -8.52 0.68 -4.74
C PHE A 114 -10.01 0.67 -4.34
N ARG A 115 -10.75 -0.35 -4.74
CA ARG A 115 -12.13 -0.57 -4.27
C ARG A 115 -12.13 -1.05 -2.83
N GLU A 116 -12.95 -0.43 -1.98
CA GLU A 116 -13.01 -0.72 -0.54
C GLU A 116 -13.47 -2.16 -0.27
N SER A 117 -14.42 -2.63 -1.05
CA SER A 117 -14.92 -4.02 -0.98
C SER A 117 -13.84 -5.06 -1.29
N GLU A 118 -12.95 -4.79 -2.26
CA GLU A 118 -11.81 -5.66 -2.56
C GLU A 118 -10.77 -5.62 -1.45
N PHE A 119 -10.49 -4.43 -0.92
CA PHE A 119 -9.55 -4.27 0.20
C PHE A 119 -10.03 -4.99 1.46
N THR A 120 -11.31 -4.93 1.78
CA THR A 120 -11.87 -5.67 2.92
C THR A 120 -11.65 -7.18 2.76
N ARG A 121 -11.93 -7.75 1.58
CA ARG A 121 -11.68 -9.17 1.29
C ARG A 121 -10.20 -9.54 1.34
N TYR A 122 -9.34 -8.64 0.88
CA TYR A 122 -7.89 -8.79 0.99
C TYR A 122 -7.45 -8.89 2.45
N VAL A 123 -7.90 -7.94 3.30
CA VAL A 123 -7.59 -7.91 4.73
C VAL A 123 -8.10 -9.14 5.46
N GLU A 124 -9.32 -9.58 5.19
CA GLU A 124 -9.89 -10.81 5.75
C GLU A 124 -9.05 -12.05 5.37
N THR A 125 -8.62 -12.12 4.12
CA THR A 125 -7.78 -13.23 3.65
C THR A 125 -6.41 -13.18 4.29
N PHE A 126 -5.75 -12.03 4.33
CA PHE A 126 -4.46 -11.86 4.99
C PHE A 126 -4.53 -12.22 6.48
N THR A 127 -5.55 -11.74 7.19
CA THR A 127 -5.76 -12.05 8.62
C THR A 127 -5.90 -13.56 8.84
N ARG A 128 -6.71 -14.24 8.02
CA ARG A 128 -6.91 -15.68 8.09
C ARG A 128 -5.61 -16.46 7.84
N MET A 129 -4.82 -16.03 6.86
CA MET A 129 -3.53 -16.65 6.53
C MET A 129 -2.53 -16.50 7.67
N MET A 130 -2.44 -15.31 8.28
CA MET A 130 -1.56 -15.07 9.42
C MET A 130 -1.97 -15.84 10.68
N THR A 131 -3.26 -16.07 10.89
CA THR A 131 -3.75 -16.83 12.07
C THR A 131 -3.66 -18.35 11.87
N ALA A 132 -3.72 -18.84 10.62
CA ALA A 132 -3.60 -20.25 10.28
C ALA A 132 -2.16 -20.82 10.40
N ALA A 133 -1.19 -20.01 10.73
CA ALA A 133 0.25 -20.34 10.78
C ALA A 133 0.65 -21.46 11.79
N GLY A 134 -0.30 -22.06 12.51
CA GLY A 134 -0.08 -23.24 13.38
C GLY A 134 0.00 -24.57 12.64
N SER A 135 -0.25 -24.67 11.33
CA SER A 135 -0.39 -25.92 10.57
C SER A 135 0.74 -26.23 9.57
N GLY A 136 1.95 -25.72 9.79
CA GLY A 136 3.16 -26.25 9.11
C GLY A 136 3.57 -25.56 7.80
N ALA A 137 2.81 -24.60 7.28
CA ALA A 137 3.16 -23.82 6.08
C ALA A 137 2.78 -22.35 6.30
N SER A 138 3.52 -21.65 7.18
CA SER A 138 3.23 -20.23 7.41
C SER A 138 3.59 -19.41 6.17
N LEU A 139 2.64 -18.60 5.71
CA LEU A 139 2.87 -17.56 4.73
C LEU A 139 3.47 -16.34 5.44
N ASP A 140 4.41 -15.67 4.80
CA ASP A 140 5.08 -14.49 5.38
C ASP A 140 4.47 -13.17 4.89
N GLY A 141 3.71 -13.22 3.80
CA GLY A 141 3.03 -12.04 3.28
C GLY A 141 2.05 -12.32 2.16
N LEU A 142 1.11 -11.39 1.99
CA LEU A 142 0.14 -11.33 0.90
C LEU A 142 0.33 -9.98 0.18
N MET A 143 0.75 -10.03 -1.09
CA MET A 143 1.07 -8.83 -1.87
C MET A 143 -0.06 -8.53 -2.85
N GLY A 144 -0.58 -7.30 -2.81
CA GLY A 144 -1.52 -6.85 -3.82
C GLY A 144 -0.87 -6.76 -5.20
N VAL A 145 -1.52 -7.36 -6.19
CA VAL A 145 -1.16 -7.26 -7.60
C VAL A 145 -2.37 -6.88 -8.44
N THR A 146 -2.13 -6.33 -9.61
CA THR A 146 -3.16 -6.03 -10.61
C THR A 146 -2.64 -6.35 -12.01
N ASP A 147 -3.52 -6.66 -12.95
CA ASP A 147 -3.22 -6.75 -14.38
C ASP A 147 -3.48 -5.43 -15.13
N TYR A 148 -3.99 -4.41 -14.42
CA TYR A 148 -4.13 -3.06 -14.93
C TYR A 148 -2.79 -2.30 -14.80
N VAL A 149 -2.16 -2.01 -15.94
CA VAL A 149 -0.83 -1.36 -16.01
C VAL A 149 -1.02 0.06 -16.53
N ASP A 150 -0.92 1.07 -15.66
CA ASP A 150 -0.98 2.51 -15.99
C ASP A 150 0.24 3.26 -15.43
N ASP A 151 1.20 2.57 -14.81
CA ASP A 151 2.43 3.15 -14.26
C ASP A 151 3.52 3.28 -15.36
N GLU A 152 4.24 4.40 -15.38
CA GLU A 152 5.39 4.61 -16.28
C GLU A 152 6.55 3.65 -16.02
N LYS A 153 6.70 3.17 -14.79
CA LYS A 153 7.78 2.28 -14.33
C LYS A 153 7.24 1.15 -13.46
N PRO A 154 6.37 0.30 -14.01
CA PRO A 154 5.74 -0.75 -13.23
C PRO A 154 6.78 -1.71 -12.65
N LEU A 155 6.46 -2.31 -11.53
CA LEU A 155 7.20 -3.44 -10.98
C LEU A 155 6.41 -4.70 -11.30
N TYR A 156 6.90 -5.48 -12.25
CA TYR A 156 6.28 -6.73 -12.66
C TYR A 156 6.46 -7.81 -11.62
N VAL A 157 5.41 -8.60 -11.40
CA VAL A 157 5.37 -9.67 -10.39
C VAL A 157 5.25 -11.01 -11.09
N GLU A 158 6.25 -11.86 -10.92
CA GLU A 158 6.22 -13.23 -11.39
C GLU A 158 5.40 -14.09 -10.41
N VAL A 159 4.22 -14.53 -10.86
CA VAL A 159 3.29 -15.33 -10.07
C VAL A 159 3.27 -16.76 -10.60
N GLY A 160 3.63 -17.72 -9.76
CA GLY A 160 3.61 -19.13 -10.05
C GLY A 160 2.29 -19.83 -9.70
N ASP A 161 2.33 -21.16 -9.66
CA ASP A 161 1.20 -21.97 -9.24
C ASP A 161 0.77 -21.65 -7.81
N GLY A 162 -0.54 -21.71 -7.54
CA GLY A 162 -1.09 -21.42 -6.22
C GLY A 162 -1.02 -19.96 -5.81
N TRP A 163 -0.77 -19.03 -6.74
CA TRP A 163 -0.58 -17.60 -6.50
C TRP A 163 0.72 -17.22 -5.77
N GLN A 164 1.67 -18.14 -5.64
CA GLN A 164 2.97 -17.87 -5.02
C GLN A 164 3.78 -16.88 -5.87
N ILE A 165 4.35 -15.86 -5.23
CA ILE A 165 5.27 -14.93 -5.87
C ILE A 165 6.65 -15.57 -5.97
N ARG A 166 7.20 -15.60 -7.19
CA ARG A 166 8.53 -16.13 -7.51
C ARG A 166 9.58 -15.05 -7.64
N GLY A 167 9.17 -13.84 -8.07
CA GLY A 167 10.10 -12.74 -8.28
C GLY A 167 9.44 -11.41 -8.59
N PHE A 168 10.27 -10.36 -8.58
CA PHE A 168 9.91 -8.99 -8.96
C PHE A 168 10.87 -8.48 -10.01
N HIS A 169 10.37 -7.99 -11.15
CA HIS A 169 11.15 -7.66 -12.35
C HIS A 169 10.88 -6.23 -12.82
N ASP A 170 11.88 -5.60 -13.44
CA ASP A 170 11.71 -4.28 -14.06
C ASP A 170 11.10 -4.39 -15.49
N THR A 171 11.13 -5.60 -16.07
CA THR A 171 10.56 -5.92 -17.39
C THR A 171 9.77 -7.23 -17.33
N PRO A 172 8.79 -7.46 -18.24
CA PRO A 172 8.01 -8.69 -18.26
C PRO A 172 8.68 -9.84 -19.02
N ASP A 173 10.00 -9.82 -19.21
CA ASP A 173 10.74 -10.80 -20.05
C ASP A 173 10.63 -12.25 -19.53
N TYR A 174 10.35 -12.42 -18.24
CA TYR A 174 10.11 -13.73 -17.62
C TYR A 174 8.88 -14.45 -18.19
N LEU A 175 7.91 -13.73 -18.79
CA LEU A 175 6.72 -14.34 -19.41
C LEU A 175 7.07 -15.22 -20.61
N SER A 176 8.17 -14.93 -21.29
CA SER A 176 8.63 -15.73 -22.44
C SER A 176 9.34 -17.01 -22.03
N ALA A 177 9.76 -17.15 -20.77
CA ALA A 177 10.59 -18.24 -20.27
C ALA A 177 9.84 -19.22 -19.35
N ALA A 178 8.63 -18.92 -18.91
CA ALA A 178 7.93 -19.67 -17.88
C ALA A 178 6.55 -20.16 -18.32
N GLU A 179 6.14 -21.32 -17.80
CA GLU A 179 4.75 -21.75 -17.72
C GLU A 179 4.01 -20.83 -16.71
N THR A 180 3.62 -19.63 -17.17
CA THR A 180 2.91 -18.66 -16.33
C THR A 180 1.40 -18.89 -16.39
N LYS A 181 0.69 -18.66 -15.28
CA LYS A 181 -0.78 -18.79 -15.20
C LYS A 181 -1.54 -17.86 -16.14
N SER A 182 -0.92 -16.77 -16.55
CA SER A 182 -1.52 -15.74 -17.39
C SER A 182 -0.54 -15.29 -18.48
N ASN A 183 -1.03 -15.10 -19.68
CA ASN A 183 -0.30 -14.39 -20.74
C ASN A 183 -0.21 -12.88 -20.50
N GLN A 184 -0.86 -12.36 -19.44
CA GLN A 184 -0.82 -10.96 -19.07
C GLN A 184 0.09 -10.78 -17.84
N PRO A 185 0.94 -9.75 -17.85
CA PRO A 185 1.80 -9.46 -16.72
C PRO A 185 0.98 -8.91 -15.54
N PHE A 186 1.30 -9.37 -14.34
CA PHE A 186 0.88 -8.71 -13.11
C PHE A 186 1.90 -7.66 -12.70
N VAL A 187 1.42 -6.57 -12.11
CA VAL A 187 2.26 -5.53 -11.51
C VAL A 187 1.93 -5.36 -10.03
N SER A 188 2.90 -4.90 -9.25
CA SER A 188 2.71 -4.60 -7.83
C SER A 188 1.69 -3.47 -7.66
N ALA A 189 0.68 -3.71 -6.85
CA ALA A 189 -0.41 -2.75 -6.60
C ALA A 189 -0.12 -1.78 -5.44
N GLY A 190 1.11 -1.74 -4.90
CA GLY A 190 1.43 -0.85 -3.79
C GLY A 190 0.79 -1.21 -2.43
N ILE A 191 0.19 -2.40 -2.31
CA ILE A 191 -0.48 -2.89 -1.10
C ILE A 191 0.25 -4.13 -0.61
N TYR A 192 0.76 -4.10 0.62
CA TYR A 192 1.62 -5.15 1.17
C TYR A 192 1.13 -5.61 2.53
N GLY A 193 0.60 -6.83 2.63
CA GLY A 193 0.36 -7.52 3.90
C GLY A 193 1.61 -8.33 4.27
N LEU A 194 2.23 -8.01 5.40
CA LEU A 194 3.52 -8.60 5.78
C LEU A 194 3.53 -9.06 7.23
N SER A 195 4.26 -10.13 7.48
CA SER A 195 4.63 -10.54 8.83
C SER A 195 5.66 -9.57 9.43
N PRO A 196 5.74 -9.41 10.76
CA PRO A 196 6.71 -8.50 11.37
C PRO A 196 8.17 -8.92 11.11
N HIS A 197 8.44 -10.18 10.77
CA HIS A 197 9.79 -10.66 10.40
C HIS A 197 10.33 -9.99 9.12
N SER A 198 9.47 -9.45 8.26
CA SER A 198 9.88 -8.69 7.09
C SER A 198 10.71 -7.43 7.43
N LEU A 199 10.55 -6.89 8.65
CA LEU A 199 11.30 -5.74 9.12
C LEU A 199 12.81 -6.03 9.31
N ASP A 200 13.18 -7.29 9.55
CA ASP A 200 14.58 -7.71 9.60
C ASP A 200 15.23 -7.63 8.21
N THR A 201 14.50 -8.04 7.17
CA THR A 201 14.94 -7.87 5.77
C THR A 201 15.05 -6.39 5.40
N LEU A 202 14.07 -5.56 5.83
CA LEU A 202 14.12 -4.12 5.63
C LEU A 202 15.41 -3.51 6.24
N SER A 203 15.73 -3.88 7.48
CA SER A 203 16.94 -3.41 8.17
C SER A 203 18.21 -3.79 7.39
N ARG A 204 18.30 -5.03 6.89
CA ARG A 204 19.41 -5.48 6.04
C ARG A 204 19.50 -4.71 4.70
N CYS A 205 18.36 -4.36 4.09
CA CYS A 205 18.35 -3.51 2.91
C CYS A 205 18.95 -2.12 3.21
N MET A 206 18.57 -1.54 4.36
CA MET A 206 19.11 -0.25 4.80
C MET A 206 20.62 -0.32 5.03
N GLU A 207 21.12 -1.35 5.69
CA GLU A 207 22.56 -1.58 5.94
C GLU A 207 23.36 -1.71 4.64
N ARG A 208 22.76 -2.30 3.59
CA ARG A 208 23.35 -2.41 2.24
C ARG A 208 23.27 -1.13 1.42
N GLY A 209 22.64 -0.06 1.94
CA GLY A 209 22.47 1.20 1.24
C GLY A 209 21.48 1.14 0.09
N GLU A 210 20.51 0.22 0.14
CA GLU A 210 19.44 0.15 -0.85
C GLU A 210 18.42 1.28 -0.62
N HIS A 211 17.79 1.77 -1.71
CA HIS A 211 16.99 3.00 -1.64
C HIS A 211 15.54 2.86 -2.11
N ARG A 212 15.16 1.77 -2.80
CA ARG A 212 13.84 1.68 -3.42
C ARG A 212 13.00 0.56 -2.81
N MET A 213 11.69 0.78 -2.69
CA MET A 213 10.76 -0.24 -2.21
C MET A 213 10.86 -1.54 -3.01
N ARG A 214 11.08 -1.48 -4.34
CA ARG A 214 11.28 -2.67 -5.18
C ARG A 214 12.50 -3.52 -4.77
N ASN A 215 13.54 -2.90 -4.18
CA ASN A 215 14.69 -3.64 -3.67
C ASN A 215 14.31 -4.44 -2.43
N PHE A 216 13.51 -3.85 -1.54
CA PHE A 216 12.97 -4.56 -0.37
C PHE A 216 12.06 -5.73 -0.80
N GLN A 217 11.18 -5.54 -1.79
CA GLN A 217 10.34 -6.63 -2.30
C GLN A 217 11.17 -7.79 -2.86
N ARG A 218 12.22 -7.49 -3.64
CA ARG A 218 13.18 -8.49 -4.14
C ARG A 218 13.94 -9.20 -3.02
N ALA A 219 14.35 -8.44 -2.01
CA ALA A 219 15.06 -8.97 -0.85
C ALA A 219 14.19 -9.94 -0.05
N LEU A 220 12.89 -9.70 0.09
CA LEU A 220 11.97 -10.63 0.75
C LEU A 220 11.99 -12.00 0.06
N VAL A 221 11.89 -12.03 -1.27
CA VAL A 221 11.97 -13.30 -2.04
C VAL A 221 13.34 -13.95 -1.90
N ALA A 222 14.42 -13.17 -2.02
CA ALA A 222 15.80 -13.64 -1.87
C ALA A 222 16.11 -14.21 -0.49
N ASP A 223 15.50 -13.65 0.56
CA ASP A 223 15.62 -14.12 1.95
C ASP A 223 14.71 -15.33 2.24
N GLY A 224 13.99 -15.84 1.23
CA GLY A 224 13.18 -17.05 1.32
C GLY A 224 11.78 -16.85 1.89
N PHE A 225 11.27 -15.62 1.93
CA PHE A 225 9.90 -15.34 2.33
C PHE A 225 8.89 -15.99 1.39
N ARG A 226 7.89 -16.61 1.96
CA ARG A 226 6.75 -17.17 1.22
C ARG A 226 5.70 -16.08 1.06
N LEU A 227 5.65 -15.50 -0.13
CA LEU A 227 4.73 -14.43 -0.48
C LEU A 227 3.70 -14.96 -1.48
N ASP A 228 2.42 -14.70 -1.22
CA ASP A 228 1.36 -14.94 -2.19
C ASP A 228 0.86 -13.63 -2.79
N ALA A 229 0.35 -13.70 -4.02
CA ALA A 229 -0.26 -12.59 -4.72
C ALA A 229 -1.77 -12.58 -4.49
N TRP A 230 -2.33 -11.39 -4.27
CA TRP A 230 -3.77 -11.13 -4.25
C TRP A 230 -4.14 -10.22 -5.40
N LEU A 231 -5.02 -10.68 -6.29
CA LEU A 231 -5.43 -9.92 -7.47
C LEU A 231 -6.50 -8.89 -7.11
N PHE A 232 -6.17 -7.61 -7.26
CA PHE A 232 -7.12 -6.50 -7.32
C PHE A 232 -7.55 -6.28 -8.76
N SER A 233 -8.84 -6.02 -8.99
CA SER A 233 -9.39 -5.77 -10.33
C SER A 233 -8.73 -4.56 -10.99
N LYS A 234 -8.49 -3.51 -10.21
CA LYS A 234 -7.79 -2.30 -10.63
C LYS A 234 -7.24 -1.56 -9.42
N VAL A 235 -6.04 -1.05 -9.55
CA VAL A 235 -5.44 -0.11 -8.60
C VAL A 235 -4.87 1.05 -9.40
N LEU A 236 -5.05 2.28 -8.89
CA LEU A 236 -4.55 3.51 -9.49
C LEU A 236 -3.66 4.23 -8.48
N ASP A 237 -2.69 4.96 -8.97
CA ASP A 237 -1.90 5.91 -8.19
C ASP A 237 -2.20 7.34 -8.65
N ILE A 238 -2.29 8.27 -7.71
CA ILE A 238 -2.52 9.69 -7.99
C ILE A 238 -1.17 10.38 -8.13
N ASP A 239 -0.60 10.39 -9.32
CA ASP A 239 0.68 11.03 -9.62
C ASP A 239 0.52 12.33 -10.42
N HIS A 240 -0.53 12.43 -11.24
CA HIS A 240 -0.85 13.56 -12.11
C HIS A 240 -2.24 14.13 -11.79
N ALA A 241 -2.49 15.39 -12.18
CA ALA A 241 -3.81 16.02 -12.01
C ALA A 241 -4.92 15.23 -12.73
N SER A 242 -4.62 14.64 -13.88
CA SER A 242 -5.56 13.80 -14.64
C SER A 242 -5.94 12.51 -13.91
N ASP A 243 -5.13 12.03 -12.97
CA ASP A 243 -5.41 10.79 -12.22
C ASP A 243 -6.50 11.00 -11.18
N ILE A 244 -6.71 12.25 -10.74
CA ILE A 244 -7.80 12.60 -9.82
C ILE A 244 -9.15 12.28 -10.46
N GLU A 245 -9.40 12.73 -11.69
CA GLU A 245 -10.65 12.45 -12.42
C GLU A 245 -10.81 10.95 -12.70
N LYS A 246 -9.73 10.27 -13.15
CA LYS A 246 -9.74 8.82 -13.37
C LYS A 246 -10.10 8.04 -12.09
N ALA A 247 -9.56 8.47 -10.95
CA ALA A 247 -9.83 7.84 -9.66
C ALA A 247 -11.27 8.08 -9.20
N GLU A 248 -11.80 9.30 -9.35
CA GLU A 248 -13.20 9.60 -9.05
C GLU A 248 -14.16 8.75 -9.90
N ASP A 249 -13.90 8.63 -11.20
CA ASP A 249 -14.73 7.82 -12.09
C ASP A 249 -14.65 6.32 -11.76
N PHE A 250 -13.47 5.84 -11.39
CA PHE A 250 -13.28 4.46 -10.94
C PHE A 250 -14.09 4.16 -9.66
N LEU A 251 -14.10 5.07 -8.69
CA LEU A 251 -14.80 4.88 -7.42
C LEU A 251 -16.32 4.99 -7.60
N LYS A 252 -16.84 5.85 -8.48
CA LYS A 252 -18.28 5.96 -8.79
C LYS A 252 -18.88 4.63 -9.28
N THR A 253 -18.10 3.81 -10.00
CA THR A 253 -18.60 2.51 -10.51
C THR A 253 -18.80 1.48 -9.39
N GLU A 254 -18.15 1.62 -8.24
CA GLU A 254 -18.36 0.75 -7.07
C GLU A 254 -19.72 0.98 -6.42
N ASP A 255 -20.16 2.24 -6.34
CA ASP A 255 -21.47 2.61 -5.77
C ASP A 255 -22.64 2.03 -6.59
N PHE A 256 -22.49 1.96 -7.91
CA PHE A 256 -23.50 1.37 -8.81
C PHE A 256 -23.61 -0.15 -8.68
N GLU A 257 -22.48 -0.87 -8.57
CA GLU A 257 -22.49 -2.34 -8.41
C GLU A 257 -23.05 -2.75 -7.05
N SER A 258 -22.78 -1.98 -6.00
CA SER A 258 -23.33 -2.21 -4.66
C SER A 258 -24.85 -1.93 -4.57
N ALA A 259 -25.36 -0.99 -5.36
CA ALA A 259 -26.78 -0.63 -5.37
C ALA A 259 -27.66 -1.59 -6.19
N VAL A 260 -27.08 -2.37 -7.11
CA VAL A 260 -27.81 -3.33 -7.97
C VAL A 260 -28.01 -4.70 -7.28
N HIS A 261 -27.34 -4.94 -6.15
CA HIS A 261 -27.37 -6.22 -5.41
C HIS A 261 -28.15 -6.13 -4.09
N ILE A 262 -29.01 -5.09 -3.90
CA ILE A 262 -30.05 -4.95 -2.88
C ILE A 262 -31.40 -5.12 -3.58
#